data_91b1f166b62b9f68ab01d1032a9b697e
#
_entry.id   91b1f166b62b9f68ab01d1032a9b697e
#
_cell.length_a   1.000
_cell.length_b   1.000
_cell.length_c   1.000
_cell.angle_alpha   90.00
_cell.angle_beta   90.00
_cell.angle_gamma   90.00
#
_symmetry.space_group_name_H-M   'P 1'
#
loop_
_entity.id
_entity.type
_entity.pdbx_description
1 polymer ?
#
loop_
_entity_poly.entity_id
_entity_poly.type
_entity_poly.pdbx_seq_one_letter_code
_entity_poly.pdbx_strand_id
1 'polypeptide(L)'
;MAAYTIVAGSREALAESVNTGTDQWAFALCSAVPGLTFTSGTTDLATSGGYTAGGANVSTTSSAESAGVYKLILAAPAVWTASGGGFTFRYIALVDKTTNQVMGYWDYGSSVVMNGTNADTFT
;
A
#
# COMPACT_ATOMS: atom_id res chain seq x y z
N MET A 1 1.35 6.80 15.41
CA MET A 1 0.84 6.25 14.14
C MET A 1 0.97 7.29 13.04
N ALA A 2 1.44 6.91 11.89
CA ALA A 2 1.61 7.82 10.77
C ALA A 2 0.23 8.28 10.22
N ALA A 3 0.12 9.55 9.86
CA ALA A 3 -1.08 10.08 9.25
C ALA A 3 -1.15 9.67 7.77
N TYR A 4 -2.36 9.43 7.29
CA TYR A 4 -2.60 9.12 5.90
C TYR A 4 -2.55 10.40 5.06
N THR A 5 -1.79 10.36 3.97
CA THR A 5 -1.68 11.47 3.03
C THR A 5 -2.29 11.09 1.69
N ILE A 6 -3.21 11.90 1.18
CA ILE A 6 -3.86 11.68 -0.10
C ILE A 6 -2.91 12.09 -1.22
N VAL A 7 -2.71 11.19 -2.20
CA VAL A 7 -1.88 11.46 -3.37
C VAL A 7 -2.59 12.45 -4.29
N ALA A 8 -1.85 13.42 -4.84
CA ALA A 8 -2.40 14.37 -5.81
C ALA A 8 -2.98 13.62 -7.02
N GLY A 9 -4.16 14.02 -7.44
CA GLY A 9 -4.87 13.38 -8.56
C GLY A 9 -5.70 12.17 -8.17
N SER A 10 -5.55 11.63 -6.95
CA SER A 10 -6.30 10.45 -6.55
C SER A 10 -7.81 10.72 -6.43
N ARG A 11 -8.20 11.94 -6.09
CA ARG A 11 -9.63 12.32 -6.02
C ARG A 11 -10.29 12.28 -7.38
N GLU A 12 -9.59 12.75 -8.41
CA GLU A 12 -10.06 12.65 -9.79
C GLU A 12 -10.16 11.18 -10.22
N ALA A 13 -9.13 10.39 -9.91
CA ALA A 13 -9.14 8.96 -10.20
C ALA A 13 -10.31 8.25 -9.51
N LEU A 14 -10.62 8.58 -8.26
CA LEU A 14 -11.78 8.04 -7.55
C LEU A 14 -13.08 8.36 -8.24
N ALA A 15 -13.20 9.56 -8.83
CA ALA A 15 -14.42 9.97 -9.53
C ALA A 15 -14.56 9.34 -10.91
N GLU A 16 -13.44 9.05 -11.59
CA GLU A 16 -13.45 8.72 -13.02
C GLU A 16 -13.08 7.28 -13.33
N SER A 17 -12.20 6.64 -12.59
CA SER A 17 -11.66 5.34 -12.97
C SER A 17 -11.69 4.27 -11.88
N VAL A 18 -11.67 4.64 -10.61
CA VAL A 18 -11.59 3.68 -9.51
C VAL A 18 -12.98 3.20 -9.11
N ASN A 19 -13.19 1.90 -9.10
CA ASN A 19 -14.37 1.29 -8.53
C ASN A 19 -14.06 0.77 -7.13
N THR A 20 -14.24 1.62 -6.14
CA THR A 20 -13.79 1.39 -4.77
C THR A 20 -14.29 0.08 -4.17
N GLY A 21 -15.51 -0.32 -4.52
CA GLY A 21 -16.11 -1.52 -3.94
C GLY A 21 -15.69 -2.83 -4.60
N THR A 22 -15.15 -2.80 -5.82
CA THR A 22 -14.84 -4.01 -6.58
C THR A 22 -13.40 -4.13 -7.05
N ASP A 23 -12.64 -3.02 -7.05
CA ASP A 23 -11.23 -3.07 -7.45
C ASP A 23 -10.40 -3.87 -6.45
N GLN A 24 -9.29 -4.42 -6.94
CA GLN A 24 -8.33 -5.12 -6.08
C GLN A 24 -7.43 -4.10 -5.39
N TRP A 25 -7.51 -4.06 -4.08
CA TRP A 25 -6.66 -3.20 -3.25
C TRP A 25 -5.42 -3.93 -2.78
N ALA A 26 -4.36 -3.18 -2.52
CA ALA A 26 -3.11 -3.71 -1.99
C ALA A 26 -2.40 -2.66 -1.14
N PHE A 27 -1.57 -3.14 -0.23
CA PHE A 27 -0.62 -2.28 0.48
C PHE A 27 0.78 -2.58 -0.04
N ALA A 28 1.52 -1.53 -0.38
CA ALA A 28 2.87 -1.65 -0.91
C ALA A 28 3.85 -0.84 -0.07
N LEU A 29 5.08 -1.32 0.03
CA LEU A 29 6.14 -0.64 0.79
C LEU A 29 7.02 0.15 -0.16
N CYS A 30 7.27 1.42 0.17
CA CYS A 30 8.01 2.34 -0.68
C CYS A 30 9.16 2.99 0.09
N SER A 31 10.27 3.25 -0.59
CA SER A 31 11.40 3.98 -0.02
C SER A 31 11.33 5.49 -0.30
N ALA A 32 10.55 5.90 -1.28
CA ALA A 32 10.32 7.30 -1.65
C ALA A 32 8.82 7.60 -1.69
N VAL A 33 8.46 8.87 -1.65
CA VAL A 33 7.05 9.31 -1.72
C VAL A 33 6.44 8.82 -3.04
N PRO A 34 5.37 8.01 -2.98
CA PRO A 34 4.74 7.52 -4.21
C PRO A 34 3.92 8.60 -4.90
N GLY A 35 3.94 8.60 -6.23
CA GLY A 35 3.03 9.41 -7.04
C GLY A 35 1.73 8.65 -7.36
N LEU A 36 0.89 9.23 -8.21
CA LEU A 36 -0.41 8.64 -8.55
C LEU A 36 -0.28 7.30 -9.29
N THR A 37 0.65 7.22 -10.23
CA THR A 37 0.83 6.00 -11.02
C THR A 37 1.62 4.96 -10.25
N PHE A 38 1.10 3.74 -10.17
CA PHE A 38 1.80 2.64 -9.53
C PHE A 38 2.44 1.73 -10.56
N THR A 39 3.76 1.54 -10.45
CA THR A 39 4.52 0.59 -11.25
C THR A 39 5.26 -0.35 -10.31
N SER A 40 4.89 -1.63 -10.35
CA SER A 40 5.46 -2.65 -9.48
C SER A 40 6.99 -2.72 -9.61
N GLY A 41 7.69 -2.70 -8.49
CA GLY A 41 9.14 -2.74 -8.43
C GLY A 41 9.83 -1.41 -8.71
N THR A 42 9.07 -0.37 -9.10
CA THR A 42 9.59 0.98 -9.34
C THR A 42 9.00 1.97 -8.35
N THR A 43 7.67 2.00 -8.22
CA THR A 43 6.99 2.83 -7.22
C THR A 43 7.19 2.26 -5.82
N ASP A 44 7.07 0.95 -5.69
CA ASP A 44 7.38 0.22 -4.46
C ASP A 44 8.77 -0.42 -4.53
N LEU A 45 9.12 -1.16 -3.49
CA LEU A 45 10.41 -1.86 -3.44
C LEU A 45 10.47 -2.97 -4.49
N ALA A 46 11.67 -3.21 -5.02
CA ALA A 46 11.91 -4.37 -5.86
C ALA A 46 11.80 -5.66 -5.03
N THR A 47 11.49 -6.76 -5.69
CA THR A 47 11.41 -8.07 -5.02
C THR A 47 12.77 -8.46 -4.46
N SER A 48 12.87 -8.49 -3.13
CA SER A 48 14.07 -8.95 -2.43
C SER A 48 13.82 -9.02 -0.93
N GLY A 49 14.60 -9.81 -0.24
CA GLY A 49 14.66 -9.82 1.23
C GLY A 49 13.35 -10.17 1.93
N GLY A 50 12.43 -10.84 1.27
CA GLY A 50 11.13 -11.19 1.83
C GLY A 50 9.99 -10.27 1.37
N TYR A 51 10.29 -9.24 0.59
CA TYR A 51 9.29 -8.39 -0.02
C TYR A 51 9.09 -8.79 -1.48
N THR A 52 7.85 -8.87 -1.91
CA THR A 52 7.50 -9.13 -3.32
C THR A 52 6.96 -7.84 -3.94
N ALA A 53 7.55 -7.41 -5.06
CA ALA A 53 7.11 -6.22 -5.77
C ALA A 53 5.62 -6.31 -6.13
N GLY A 54 4.92 -5.20 -6.00
CA GLY A 54 3.47 -5.14 -6.15
C GLY A 54 2.73 -5.13 -4.82
N GLY A 55 3.40 -5.45 -3.72
CA GLY A 55 2.83 -5.41 -2.38
C GLY A 55 1.95 -6.60 -2.05
N ALA A 56 1.17 -6.47 -1.01
CA ALA A 56 0.26 -7.49 -0.51
C ALA A 56 -1.18 -7.12 -0.86
N ASN A 57 -1.84 -7.97 -1.64
CA ASN A 57 -3.26 -7.80 -1.96
C ASN A 57 -4.11 -8.00 -0.71
N VAL A 58 -5.14 -7.19 -0.58
CA VAL A 58 -6.11 -7.31 0.49
C VAL A 58 -7.52 -7.36 -0.09
N SER A 59 -8.40 -8.11 0.57
CA SER A 59 -9.80 -8.20 0.15
C SER A 59 -10.61 -7.07 0.76
N THR A 60 -11.68 -6.69 0.06
CA THR A 60 -12.67 -5.75 0.59
C THR A 60 -13.62 -6.49 1.53
N THR A 61 -13.64 -6.09 2.79
CA THR A 61 -14.52 -6.67 3.79
C THR A 61 -15.90 -6.03 3.72
N SER A 62 -15.95 -4.72 3.50
CA SER A 62 -17.21 -3.97 3.43
C SER A 62 -17.03 -2.73 2.57
N SER A 63 -18.05 -2.42 1.77
CA SER A 63 -18.12 -1.23 0.95
C SER A 63 -19.56 -0.75 0.97
N ALA A 64 -19.86 0.28 1.76
CA ALA A 64 -21.21 0.74 1.97
C ALA A 64 -21.28 2.22 2.33
N GLU A 65 -22.41 2.82 1.98
CA GLU A 65 -22.78 4.18 2.40
C GLU A 65 -23.78 4.10 3.52
N SER A 66 -23.65 4.99 4.50
CA SER A 66 -24.63 5.15 5.58
C SER A 66 -24.64 6.61 6.01
N ALA A 67 -25.84 7.20 6.03
CA ALA A 67 -26.04 8.59 6.46
C ALA A 67 -25.14 9.59 5.73
N GLY A 68 -24.93 9.40 4.43
CA GLY A 68 -24.09 10.27 3.60
C GLY A 68 -22.59 10.00 3.70
N VAL A 69 -22.21 8.99 4.46
CA VAL A 69 -20.79 8.61 4.62
C VAL A 69 -20.53 7.27 3.93
N TYR A 70 -19.60 7.30 2.98
CA TYR A 70 -19.13 6.06 2.35
C TYR A 70 -17.95 5.50 3.14
N LYS A 71 -17.99 4.21 3.44
CA LYS A 71 -16.93 3.53 4.17
C LYS A 71 -16.46 2.30 3.41
N LEU A 72 -15.16 2.26 3.14
CA LEU A 72 -14.48 1.09 2.60
C LEU A 72 -13.68 0.44 3.73
N ILE A 73 -13.95 -0.83 3.99
CA ILE A 73 -13.20 -1.61 4.98
C ILE A 73 -12.44 -2.71 4.26
N LEU A 74 -11.13 -2.71 4.43
CA LEU A 74 -10.23 -3.70 3.85
C LEU A 74 -9.78 -4.67 4.93
N ALA A 75 -9.54 -5.92 4.54
CA ALA A 75 -8.95 -6.90 5.42
C ALA A 75 -7.50 -6.50 5.75
N ALA A 76 -6.97 -6.98 6.87
CA ALA A 76 -5.58 -6.75 7.21
C ALA A 76 -4.68 -7.44 6.18
N PRO A 77 -3.57 -6.80 5.75
CA PRO A 77 -2.62 -7.44 4.84
C PRO A 77 -1.88 -8.58 5.54
N ALA A 78 -1.34 -9.49 4.74
CA ALA A 78 -0.45 -10.52 5.27
C ALA A 78 0.78 -9.87 5.91
N VAL A 79 1.35 -10.56 6.89
CA VAL A 79 2.57 -10.11 7.55
C VAL A 79 3.75 -10.21 6.59
N TRP A 80 4.54 -9.15 6.46
CA TRP A 80 5.82 -9.23 5.76
C TRP A 80 6.88 -9.77 6.70
N THR A 81 7.59 -10.79 6.27
CA THR A 81 8.69 -11.38 7.02
C THR A 81 9.97 -11.19 6.24
N ALA A 82 10.94 -10.50 6.83
CA ALA A 82 12.23 -10.29 6.20
C ALA A 82 13.03 -11.59 6.14
N SER A 83 13.78 -11.76 5.05
CA SER A 83 14.65 -12.91 4.84
C SER A 83 15.92 -12.47 4.11
N GLY A 84 16.98 -13.30 4.14
CA GLY A 84 18.24 -12.99 3.46
C GLY A 84 18.80 -11.63 3.89
N GLY A 85 18.97 -10.71 2.94
CA GLY A 85 19.47 -9.37 3.19
C GLY A 85 18.43 -8.41 3.77
N GLY A 86 17.17 -8.82 3.89
CA GLY A 86 16.09 -7.96 4.35
C GLY A 86 15.70 -6.87 3.37
N PHE A 87 14.89 -5.92 3.84
CA PHE A 87 14.48 -4.77 3.04
C PHE A 87 14.30 -3.55 3.94
N THR A 88 14.30 -2.37 3.32
CA THR A 88 14.14 -1.09 4.02
C THR A 88 13.06 -0.28 3.32
N PHE A 89 12.13 0.27 4.09
CA PHE A 89 11.05 1.11 3.56
C PHE A 89 10.81 2.30 4.49
N ARG A 90 10.07 3.28 4.01
CA ARG A 90 9.62 4.40 4.84
C ARG A 90 8.12 4.68 4.69
N TYR A 91 7.56 4.41 3.52
CA TYR A 91 6.16 4.73 3.22
C TYR A 91 5.38 3.46 2.95
N ILE A 92 4.11 3.47 3.37
CA ILE A 92 3.17 2.40 3.04
C ILE A 92 2.11 3.01 2.13
N ALA A 93 2.00 2.51 0.92
CA ALA A 93 1.06 3.02 -0.07
C ALA A 93 -0.21 2.17 -0.11
N LEU A 94 -1.36 2.84 -0.22
CA LEU A 94 -2.63 2.18 -0.54
C LEU A 94 -2.80 2.23 -2.05
N VAL A 95 -2.82 1.08 -2.69
CA VAL A 95 -2.78 0.94 -4.13
C VAL A 95 -4.05 0.29 -4.64
N ASP A 96 -4.63 0.85 -5.70
CA ASP A 96 -5.64 0.18 -6.52
C ASP A 96 -4.92 -0.58 -7.62
N LYS A 97 -4.88 -1.91 -7.49
CA LYS A 97 -4.18 -2.77 -8.45
C LYS A 97 -4.92 -2.92 -9.75
N THR A 98 -6.23 -2.70 -9.77
CA THR A 98 -7.03 -2.78 -10.99
C THR A 98 -6.70 -1.63 -11.94
N THR A 99 -6.53 -0.42 -11.40
CA THR A 99 -6.19 0.77 -12.20
C THR A 99 -4.69 1.11 -12.14
N ASN A 100 -3.91 0.45 -11.28
CA ASN A 100 -2.51 0.74 -11.02
C ASN A 100 -2.28 2.19 -10.60
N GLN A 101 -3.07 2.63 -9.61
CA GLN A 101 -2.99 3.98 -9.07
C GLN A 101 -2.83 3.95 -7.56
N VAL A 102 -2.04 4.89 -7.04
CA VAL A 102 -1.85 5.07 -5.61
C VAL A 102 -2.86 6.09 -5.10
N MET A 103 -3.67 5.69 -4.13
CA MET A 103 -4.67 6.60 -3.55
C MET A 103 -4.08 7.47 -2.46
N GLY A 104 -3.17 6.93 -1.68
CA GLY A 104 -2.52 7.66 -0.61
C GLY A 104 -1.43 6.83 0.04
N TYR A 105 -0.80 7.39 1.06
CA TYR A 105 0.29 6.71 1.74
C TYR A 105 0.40 7.17 3.20
N TRP A 106 1.09 6.34 4.00
CA TRP A 106 1.49 6.68 5.36
C TRP A 106 3.00 6.82 5.42
N ASP A 107 3.49 7.88 6.04
CA ASP A 107 4.92 8.14 6.24
C ASP A 107 5.28 7.78 7.68
N TYR A 108 6.21 6.84 7.84
CA TYR A 108 6.72 6.47 9.17
C TYR A 108 7.61 7.53 9.79
N GLY A 109 8.03 8.53 9.02
CA GLY A 109 8.89 9.61 9.50
C GLY A 109 10.38 9.31 9.38
N SER A 110 10.75 8.04 9.27
CA SER A 110 12.13 7.60 9.06
C SER A 110 12.12 6.21 8.44
N SER A 111 13.26 5.80 7.87
CA SER A 111 13.39 4.47 7.26
C SER A 111 13.23 3.37 8.31
N VAL A 112 12.48 2.33 7.94
CA VAL A 112 12.32 1.11 8.74
C VAL A 112 13.14 0.02 8.09
N VAL A 113 14.12 -0.50 8.83
CA VAL A 113 15.01 -1.56 8.35
C VAL A 113 14.50 -2.91 8.85
N MET A 114 14.18 -3.80 7.91
CA MET A 114 13.74 -5.16 8.20
C MET A 114 14.92 -6.10 8.02
N ASN A 115 15.34 -6.71 9.11
CA ASN A 115 16.55 -7.56 9.14
C ASN A 115 16.18 -9.01 8.83
N GLY A 116 16.70 -9.55 7.73
CA GLY A 116 16.42 -10.91 7.31
C GLY A 116 17.05 -11.98 8.20
N THR A 117 18.18 -11.68 8.82
CA THR A 117 18.86 -12.61 9.74
C THR A 117 18.00 -12.89 10.96
N ASN A 118 17.29 -11.87 11.46
CA ASN A 118 16.39 -11.99 12.59
C ASN A 118 14.96 -12.37 12.19
N ALA A 119 14.68 -12.53 10.89
CA ALA A 119 13.35 -12.75 10.37
C ALA A 119 12.34 -11.73 10.90
N ASP A 120 12.72 -10.45 10.89
CA ASP A 120 11.85 -9.35 11.34
C ASP A 120 10.51 -9.37 10.60
N THR A 121 9.43 -9.04 11.29
CA THR A 121 8.10 -9.01 10.69
C THR A 121 7.51 -7.62 10.76
N PHE A 122 6.68 -7.29 9.75
CA PHE A 122 5.90 -6.05 9.72
C PHE A 122 4.47 -6.34 9.35
N THR A 123 3.57 -5.78 10.13
CA THR A 123 2.11 -5.95 9.95
C THR A 123 1.42 -4.60 9.81
#